data_fe0156c275cc82779c19c604572c900b
#
_entry.id   fe0156c275cc82779c19c604572c900b
#
_cell.length_a   1.000
_cell.length_b   1.000
_cell.length_c   1.000
_cell.angle_alpha   90.00
_cell.angle_beta   90.00
_cell.angle_gamma   90.00
#
_symmetry.space_group_name_H-M   'P 1'
#
loop_
_entity.id
_entity.type
_entity.pdbx_description
1 polymer ?
#
loop_
_entity_poly.entity_id
_entity_poly.type
_entity_poly.pdbx_seq_one_letter_code
_entity_poly.pdbx_strand_id
1 'polypeptide(L)'
;KLYTAQPSLSQQIKDLEEDVGVRLLNRTKRKVELTEEGEVFLEHARLTLAQADKAVAMARQVSKAKQQLLRIGFVPIAEMKIFPYVLPNLRLQHPDLTIELSSLNNAEQLKALKRGELDITFTRDNTENDEIQSQFVLTEPLIFLLPRNHPLAKYDRIPVKALHGIDFIIPAAEQSNTLHNTILEFTKTHGIDLNIVQKADSILLNINSIGSGLGCTILPAYVAPLGVSNTVVRPLDVELPSLDLFVSYRKNTESVGVKRFIDQLNKVFHLDKNLD
;
A
#
# COMPACT_ATOMS: atom_id res chain seq x y z
N LYS A 1 43.54 -7.98 5.50
CA LYS A 1 44.98 -7.63 5.66
C LYS A 1 45.02 -6.25 6.28
N LEU A 2 45.59 -6.15 7.50
CA LEU A 2 45.80 -4.88 8.17
C LEU A 2 46.95 -4.15 7.46
N TYR A 3 46.70 -2.95 6.92
CA TYR A 3 47.71 -2.08 6.35
C TYR A 3 48.42 -1.32 7.50
N THR A 4 49.08 -2.05 8.40
CA THR A 4 49.75 -1.48 9.56
C THR A 4 51.23 -1.83 9.50
N ALA A 5 52.13 -0.86 9.74
CA ALA A 5 53.57 -1.08 9.78
C ALA A 5 53.96 -2.00 10.96
N GLN A 6 54.94 -2.88 10.76
CA GLN A 6 55.40 -3.84 11.75
C GLN A 6 55.74 -3.26 13.16
N PRO A 7 56.34 -2.03 13.26
CA PRO A 7 56.57 -1.42 14.58
C PRO A 7 55.28 -1.08 15.33
N SER A 8 54.21 -0.67 14.62
CA SER A 8 52.92 -0.35 15.19
C SER A 8 52.20 -1.59 15.74
N LEU A 9 52.28 -2.73 15.05
CA LEU A 9 51.65 -3.99 15.49
C LEU A 9 52.31 -4.52 16.78
N SER A 10 53.63 -4.45 16.85
CA SER A 10 54.40 -4.87 18.06
C SER A 10 54.06 -4.02 19.30
N GLN A 11 53.80 -2.74 19.09
CA GLN A 11 53.38 -1.85 20.19
C GLN A 11 51.95 -2.15 20.61
N GLN A 12 51.02 -2.33 19.67
CA GLN A 12 49.63 -2.69 19.96
C GLN A 12 49.49 -4.01 20.74
N ILE A 13 50.34 -5.01 20.45
CA ILE A 13 50.33 -6.24 21.20
C ILE A 13 50.92 -6.02 22.62
N LYS A 14 51.90 -5.15 22.79
CA LYS A 14 52.39 -4.80 24.13
C LYS A 14 51.35 -4.09 24.98
N ASP A 15 50.68 -3.11 24.36
CA ASP A 15 49.61 -2.38 25.03
C ASP A 15 48.49 -3.33 25.45
N LEU A 16 48.13 -4.31 24.60
CA LEU A 16 47.15 -5.37 24.90
C LEU A 16 47.63 -6.25 26.06
N GLU A 17 48.90 -6.69 26.06
CA GLU A 17 49.47 -7.47 27.16
C GLU A 17 49.48 -6.69 28.49
N GLU A 18 49.70 -5.37 28.42
CA GLU A 18 49.62 -4.47 29.60
C GLU A 18 48.16 -4.34 30.11
N ASP A 19 47.21 -4.18 29.21
CA ASP A 19 45.78 -4.06 29.56
C ASP A 19 45.24 -5.38 30.16
N VAL A 20 45.62 -6.51 29.58
CA VAL A 20 45.20 -7.85 30.06
C VAL A 20 45.98 -8.27 31.34
N GLY A 21 47.15 -7.70 31.57
CA GLY A 21 48.00 -7.95 32.75
C GLY A 21 48.84 -9.25 32.70
N VAL A 22 48.86 -9.93 31.55
CA VAL A 22 49.65 -11.13 31.32
C VAL A 22 50.32 -11.12 29.93
N ARG A 23 51.44 -11.84 29.79
CA ARG A 23 52.06 -12.00 28.46
C ARG A 23 51.28 -12.99 27.64
N LEU A 24 50.97 -12.60 26.38
CA LEU A 24 50.29 -13.44 25.42
C LEU A 24 51.24 -14.07 24.40
N LEU A 25 52.44 -13.48 24.25
CA LEU A 25 53.44 -13.94 23.28
C LEU A 25 54.82 -14.16 23.94
N ASN A 26 55.42 -15.29 23.68
CA ASN A 26 56.81 -15.54 23.85
C ASN A 26 57.62 -15.08 22.64
N ARG A 27 58.45 -14.06 22.84
CA ARG A 27 59.24 -13.45 21.77
C ARG A 27 60.72 -13.77 21.92
N THR A 28 61.28 -14.49 20.96
CA THR A 28 62.74 -14.65 20.84
C THR A 28 63.22 -14.02 19.56
N LYS A 29 64.54 -13.85 19.41
CA LYS A 29 65.10 -13.26 18.16
C LYS A 29 64.79 -14.06 16.88
N ARG A 30 64.31 -15.32 17.01
CA ARG A 30 64.07 -16.23 15.88
C ARG A 30 62.63 -16.74 15.79
N LYS A 31 61.83 -16.56 16.86
CA LYS A 31 60.48 -17.19 16.90
C LYS A 31 59.56 -16.36 17.80
N VAL A 32 58.28 -16.28 17.41
CA VAL A 32 57.16 -15.71 18.19
C VAL A 32 56.14 -16.83 18.32
N GLU A 33 55.81 -17.19 19.56
CA GLU A 33 54.86 -18.25 19.93
C GLU A 33 53.87 -17.73 20.96
N LEU A 34 52.67 -18.32 21.02
CA LEU A 34 51.71 -18.02 22.07
C LEU A 34 52.21 -18.55 23.43
N THR A 35 51.86 -17.89 24.50
CA THR A 35 51.91 -18.44 25.87
C THR A 35 50.64 -19.27 26.09
N GLU A 36 50.54 -20.06 27.18
CA GLU A 36 49.28 -20.73 27.57
C GLU A 36 48.15 -19.73 27.75
N GLU A 37 48.44 -18.59 28.39
CA GLU A 37 47.49 -17.46 28.52
C GLU A 37 47.12 -16.86 27.14
N GLY A 38 48.08 -16.79 26.22
CA GLY A 38 47.88 -16.32 24.88
C GLY A 38 46.98 -17.26 24.03
N GLU A 39 47.08 -18.57 24.22
CA GLU A 39 46.19 -19.52 23.54
C GLU A 39 44.75 -19.36 24.02
N VAL A 40 44.51 -19.28 25.33
CA VAL A 40 43.19 -19.06 25.93
C VAL A 40 42.63 -17.72 25.46
N PHE A 41 43.44 -16.66 25.53
CA PHE A 41 43.00 -15.32 25.08
C PHE A 41 42.63 -15.31 23.61
N LEU A 42 43.42 -15.93 22.73
CA LEU A 42 43.16 -15.97 21.28
C LEU A 42 41.86 -16.70 20.97
N GLU A 43 41.57 -17.80 21.64
CA GLU A 43 40.31 -18.52 21.49
C GLU A 43 39.09 -17.64 21.80
N HIS A 44 39.13 -17.00 23.00
CA HIS A 44 38.03 -16.13 23.43
C HIS A 44 37.93 -14.84 22.61
N ALA A 45 39.02 -14.25 22.16
CA ALA A 45 39.05 -13.12 21.29
C ALA A 45 38.39 -13.42 19.91
N ARG A 46 38.67 -14.62 19.34
CA ARG A 46 38.02 -15.08 18.12
C ARG A 46 36.51 -15.25 18.31
N LEU A 47 36.06 -15.83 19.41
CA LEU A 47 34.62 -15.95 19.72
C LEU A 47 33.96 -14.58 19.87
N THR A 48 34.62 -13.65 20.53
CA THR A 48 34.11 -12.27 20.68
C THR A 48 33.95 -11.56 19.34
N LEU A 49 34.95 -11.64 18.46
CA LEU A 49 34.89 -11.07 17.13
C LEU A 49 33.79 -11.71 16.27
N ALA A 50 33.67 -13.05 16.32
CA ALA A 50 32.60 -13.76 15.61
C ALA A 50 31.20 -13.33 16.11
N GLN A 51 31.04 -13.09 17.40
CA GLN A 51 29.79 -12.60 17.97
C GLN A 51 29.49 -11.16 17.54
N ALA A 52 30.51 -10.30 17.44
CA ALA A 52 30.37 -8.93 16.93
C ALA A 52 29.94 -8.93 15.44
N ASP A 53 30.60 -9.76 14.62
CA ASP A 53 30.23 -9.93 13.21
C ASP A 53 28.79 -10.43 13.04
N LYS A 54 28.38 -11.38 13.88
CA LYS A 54 27.01 -11.89 13.90
C LYS A 54 26.00 -10.80 14.26
N ALA A 55 26.30 -9.95 15.24
CA ALA A 55 25.43 -8.84 15.61
C ALA A 55 25.25 -7.84 14.47
N VAL A 56 26.34 -7.50 13.75
CA VAL A 56 26.29 -6.65 12.55
C VAL A 56 25.46 -7.31 11.44
N ALA A 57 25.66 -8.59 11.19
CA ALA A 57 24.89 -9.33 10.18
C ALA A 57 23.39 -9.36 10.50
N MET A 58 23.02 -9.62 11.76
CA MET A 58 21.63 -9.61 12.22
C MET A 58 20.99 -8.22 12.09
N ALA A 59 21.69 -7.16 12.48
CA ALA A 59 21.20 -5.79 12.30
C ALA A 59 20.96 -5.44 10.82
N ARG A 60 21.87 -5.83 9.94
CA ARG A 60 21.71 -5.68 8.48
C ARG A 60 20.54 -6.49 7.93
N GLN A 61 20.33 -7.71 8.44
CA GLN A 61 19.20 -8.56 8.03
C GLN A 61 17.85 -7.94 8.41
N VAL A 62 17.71 -7.38 9.62
CA VAL A 62 16.50 -6.66 10.06
C VAL A 62 16.26 -5.43 9.18
N SER A 63 17.29 -4.66 8.88
CA SER A 63 17.19 -3.51 7.97
C SER A 63 16.76 -3.91 6.57
N LYS A 64 17.33 -4.99 6.02
CA LYS A 64 16.98 -5.53 4.71
C LYS A 64 15.53 -6.04 4.66
N ALA A 65 15.07 -6.74 5.71
CA ALA A 65 13.68 -7.19 5.81
C ALA A 65 12.68 -6.02 5.81
N LYS A 66 12.99 -4.92 6.53
CA LYS A 66 12.17 -3.71 6.50
C LYS A 66 12.12 -3.05 5.12
N GLN A 67 13.21 -3.09 4.35
CA GLN A 67 13.25 -2.54 2.98
C GLN A 67 12.52 -3.41 1.96
N GLN A 68 12.25 -4.67 2.28
CA GLN A 68 11.54 -5.63 1.44
C GLN A 68 10.04 -5.72 1.73
N LEU A 69 9.55 -4.97 2.73
CA LEU A 69 8.12 -4.90 3.05
C LEU A 69 7.52 -3.62 2.45
N LEU A 70 6.41 -3.78 1.73
CA LEU A 70 5.61 -2.71 1.15
C LEU A 70 4.17 -2.83 1.64
N ARG A 71 3.71 -1.85 2.39
CA ARG A 71 2.37 -1.80 2.97
C ARG A 71 1.51 -0.82 2.18
N ILE A 72 0.45 -1.32 1.58
CA ILE A 72 -0.44 -0.56 0.69
C ILE A 72 -1.84 -0.51 1.29
N GLY A 73 -2.33 0.70 1.57
CA GLY A 73 -3.73 0.96 1.85
C GLY A 73 -4.51 1.20 0.55
N PHE A 74 -5.76 0.74 0.48
CA PHE A 74 -6.52 0.90 -0.75
C PHE A 74 -8.03 0.99 -0.53
N VAL A 75 -8.71 1.62 -1.49
CA VAL A 75 -10.16 1.54 -1.70
C VAL A 75 -10.47 0.49 -2.79
N PRO A 76 -11.67 -0.13 -2.79
CA PRO A 76 -11.98 -1.33 -3.60
C PRO A 76 -11.63 -1.25 -5.09
N ILE A 77 -11.63 -0.08 -5.71
CA ILE A 77 -11.27 0.06 -7.14
C ILE A 77 -9.82 -0.35 -7.42
N ALA A 78 -8.89 -0.11 -6.48
CA ALA A 78 -7.50 -0.50 -6.68
C ALA A 78 -7.35 -2.02 -6.74
N GLU A 79 -8.13 -2.75 -5.94
CA GLU A 79 -8.21 -4.21 -5.97
C GLU A 79 -8.68 -4.72 -7.34
N MET A 80 -9.65 -4.03 -7.95
CA MET A 80 -10.25 -4.46 -9.22
C MET A 80 -9.48 -4.01 -10.46
N LYS A 81 -8.93 -2.79 -10.46
CA LYS A 81 -8.35 -2.18 -11.66
C LYS A 81 -6.84 -1.96 -11.61
N ILE A 82 -6.21 -2.00 -10.44
CA ILE A 82 -4.77 -1.71 -10.31
C ILE A 82 -3.98 -2.99 -10.03
N PHE A 83 -4.32 -3.68 -8.95
CA PHE A 83 -3.52 -4.82 -8.47
C PHE A 83 -3.40 -5.97 -9.47
N PRO A 84 -4.44 -6.37 -10.23
CA PRO A 84 -4.32 -7.44 -11.23
C PRO A 84 -3.28 -7.17 -12.33
N TYR A 85 -3.00 -5.90 -12.61
CA TYR A 85 -2.06 -5.50 -13.66
C TYR A 85 -0.67 -5.13 -13.15
N VAL A 86 -0.57 -4.65 -11.90
CA VAL A 86 0.69 -4.19 -11.32
C VAL A 86 1.39 -5.30 -10.55
N LEU A 87 0.67 -6.03 -9.68
CA LEU A 87 1.29 -6.98 -8.74
C LEU A 87 1.95 -8.20 -9.41
N PRO A 88 1.39 -8.84 -10.47
CA PRO A 88 2.05 -9.97 -11.10
C PRO A 88 3.42 -9.62 -11.67
N ASN A 89 3.52 -8.48 -12.37
CA ASN A 89 4.78 -8.02 -12.95
C ASN A 89 5.78 -7.60 -11.87
N LEU A 90 5.29 -6.93 -10.83
CA LEU A 90 6.13 -6.54 -9.70
C LEU A 90 6.72 -7.76 -8.99
N ARG A 91 5.93 -8.82 -8.79
CA ARG A 91 6.38 -10.07 -8.18
C ARG A 91 7.41 -10.82 -9.04
N LEU A 92 7.23 -10.82 -10.37
CA LEU A 92 8.19 -11.44 -11.29
C LEU A 92 9.55 -10.73 -11.27
N GLN A 93 9.54 -9.39 -11.22
CA GLN A 93 10.78 -8.60 -11.23
C GLN A 93 11.43 -8.52 -9.85
N HIS A 94 10.65 -8.62 -8.77
CA HIS A 94 11.09 -8.44 -7.38
C HIS A 94 10.49 -9.51 -6.47
N PRO A 95 10.91 -10.78 -6.61
CA PRO A 95 10.34 -11.91 -5.85
C PRO A 95 10.60 -11.83 -4.34
N ASP A 96 11.56 -11.03 -3.93
CA ASP A 96 11.95 -10.75 -2.55
C ASP A 96 11.09 -9.65 -1.88
N LEU A 97 10.23 -8.96 -2.65
CA LEU A 97 9.34 -7.93 -2.11
C LEU A 97 8.08 -8.56 -1.51
N THR A 98 7.88 -8.39 -0.21
CA THR A 98 6.66 -8.76 0.49
C THR A 98 5.67 -7.60 0.43
N ILE A 99 4.43 -7.85 0.03
CA ILE A 99 3.38 -6.84 -0.09
C ILE A 99 2.26 -7.17 0.88
N GLU A 100 1.92 -6.21 1.72
CA GLU A 100 0.76 -6.23 2.61
C GLU A 100 -0.30 -5.26 2.08
N LEU A 101 -1.53 -5.75 1.91
CA LEU A 101 -2.66 -5.01 1.39
C LEU A 101 -3.71 -4.83 2.47
N SER A 102 -4.15 -3.58 2.71
CA SER A 102 -5.15 -3.24 3.71
C SER A 102 -6.28 -2.42 3.09
N SER A 103 -7.49 -2.97 3.10
CA SER A 103 -8.69 -2.23 2.67
C SER A 103 -9.14 -1.30 3.79
N LEU A 104 -9.03 0.01 3.55
CA LEU A 104 -9.28 1.07 4.53
C LEU A 104 -9.99 2.25 3.83
N ASN A 105 -10.78 3.01 4.58
CA ASN A 105 -11.34 4.26 4.07
C ASN A 105 -10.25 5.35 3.89
N ASN A 106 -10.57 6.42 3.12
CA ASN A 106 -9.61 7.49 2.80
C ASN A 106 -8.96 8.11 4.03
N ALA A 107 -9.74 8.36 5.09
CA ALA A 107 -9.25 9.04 6.30
C ALA A 107 -8.29 8.14 7.11
N GLU A 108 -8.58 6.86 7.21
CA GLU A 108 -7.72 5.87 7.86
C GLU A 108 -6.41 5.70 7.10
N GLN A 109 -6.48 5.57 5.77
CA GLN A 109 -5.31 5.48 4.91
C GLN A 109 -4.38 6.70 5.09
N LEU A 110 -4.92 7.92 5.08
CA LEU A 110 -4.13 9.13 5.24
C LEU A 110 -3.46 9.20 6.62
N LYS A 111 -4.16 8.82 7.69
CA LYS A 111 -3.59 8.76 9.04
C LYS A 111 -2.47 7.72 9.11
N ALA A 112 -2.67 6.53 8.57
CA ALA A 112 -1.69 5.45 8.55
C ALA A 112 -0.45 5.81 7.70
N LEU A 113 -0.64 6.49 6.56
CA LEU A 113 0.46 6.99 5.73
C LEU A 113 1.34 8.00 6.49
N LYS A 114 0.72 8.97 7.17
CA LYS A 114 1.43 9.97 7.99
C LYS A 114 2.22 9.34 9.14
N ARG A 115 1.68 8.28 9.77
CA ARG A 115 2.35 7.55 10.86
C ARG A 115 3.42 6.57 10.37
N GLY A 116 3.53 6.36 9.05
CA GLY A 116 4.45 5.36 8.50
C GLY A 116 3.99 3.91 8.69
N GLU A 117 2.72 3.70 9.02
CA GLU A 117 2.07 2.39 9.11
C GLU A 117 1.74 1.85 7.71
N LEU A 118 1.51 2.75 6.74
CA LEU A 118 1.43 2.48 5.31
C LEU A 118 2.56 3.18 4.56
N ASP A 119 2.93 2.63 3.42
CA ASP A 119 3.96 3.16 2.53
C ASP A 119 3.34 3.81 1.29
N ILE A 120 2.24 3.23 0.78
CA ILE A 120 1.45 3.72 -0.36
C ILE A 120 -0.03 3.68 0.03
N THR A 121 -0.79 4.63 -0.48
CA THR A 121 -2.25 4.66 -0.36
C THR A 121 -2.91 4.87 -1.71
N PHE A 122 -4.09 4.25 -1.91
CA PHE A 122 -4.99 4.52 -3.01
C PHE A 122 -6.29 5.11 -2.48
N THR A 123 -6.51 6.39 -2.76
CA THR A 123 -7.64 7.17 -2.22
C THR A 123 -8.45 7.84 -3.33
N ARG A 124 -9.68 8.27 -3.00
CA ARG A 124 -10.54 9.04 -3.90
C ARG A 124 -10.25 10.55 -3.89
N ASP A 125 -9.46 10.99 -2.93
CA ASP A 125 -9.14 12.39 -2.74
C ASP A 125 -7.66 12.65 -3.05
N ASN A 126 -7.37 13.80 -3.69
CA ASN A 126 -6.00 14.27 -3.79
C ASN A 126 -5.50 14.69 -2.40
N THR A 127 -4.46 14.01 -1.92
CA THR A 127 -3.91 14.24 -0.57
C THR A 127 -2.56 14.96 -0.61
N GLU A 128 -2.20 15.56 -1.74
CA GLU A 128 -0.92 16.25 -1.92
C GLU A 128 -0.73 17.40 -0.92
N ASN A 129 0.46 17.44 -0.32
CA ASN A 129 0.91 18.50 0.57
C ASN A 129 2.44 18.51 0.63
N ASP A 130 3.05 19.24 1.58
CA ASP A 130 4.50 19.37 1.70
C ASP A 130 5.20 18.01 1.97
N GLU A 131 4.55 17.07 2.64
CA GLU A 131 5.11 15.78 3.04
C GLU A 131 4.69 14.62 2.13
N ILE A 132 3.53 14.74 1.48
CA ILE A 132 2.90 13.68 0.69
C ILE A 132 2.89 14.05 -0.78
N GLN A 133 3.42 13.17 -1.62
CA GLN A 133 3.22 13.17 -3.06
C GLN A 133 1.92 12.47 -3.38
N SER A 134 1.07 13.07 -4.22
CA SER A 134 -0.16 12.48 -4.72
C SER A 134 -0.19 12.56 -6.23
N GLN A 135 -0.55 11.47 -6.89
CA GLN A 135 -0.60 11.35 -8.33
C GLN A 135 -1.95 10.81 -8.75
N PHE A 136 -2.59 11.46 -9.73
CA PHE A 136 -3.79 10.95 -10.37
C PHE A 136 -3.49 9.64 -11.11
N VAL A 137 -4.40 8.65 -11.02
CA VAL A 137 -4.25 7.34 -11.67
C VAL A 137 -5.31 7.15 -12.75
N LEU A 138 -6.58 7.28 -12.42
CA LEU A 138 -7.69 7.11 -13.35
C LEU A 138 -8.97 7.75 -12.81
N THR A 139 -9.90 8.00 -13.74
CA THR A 139 -11.28 8.37 -13.43
C THR A 139 -12.20 7.17 -13.61
N GLU A 140 -13.08 6.92 -12.65
CA GLU A 140 -14.06 5.84 -12.66
C GLU A 140 -15.47 6.39 -12.80
N PRO A 141 -16.20 6.08 -13.88
CA PRO A 141 -17.58 6.48 -14.03
C PRO A 141 -18.49 5.76 -13.03
N LEU A 142 -19.59 6.41 -12.66
CA LEU A 142 -20.67 5.79 -11.91
C LEU A 142 -21.73 5.22 -12.85
N ILE A 143 -22.43 4.17 -12.37
CA ILE A 143 -23.52 3.51 -13.08
C ILE A 143 -24.73 3.39 -12.16
N PHE A 144 -25.93 3.43 -12.73
CA PHE A 144 -27.17 3.13 -12.03
C PHE A 144 -27.49 1.65 -12.11
N LEU A 145 -27.66 1.01 -10.98
CA LEU A 145 -27.90 -0.42 -10.81
C LEU A 145 -29.25 -0.65 -10.16
N LEU A 146 -30.02 -1.59 -10.71
CA LEU A 146 -31.36 -1.90 -10.23
C LEU A 146 -31.67 -3.39 -10.38
N PRO A 147 -32.69 -3.92 -9.63
CA PRO A 147 -33.17 -5.27 -9.82
C PRO A 147 -33.68 -5.47 -11.26
N ARG A 148 -33.42 -6.65 -11.86
CA ARG A 148 -33.85 -6.95 -13.23
C ARG A 148 -35.37 -6.87 -13.43
N ASN A 149 -36.14 -7.18 -12.40
CA ASN A 149 -37.61 -7.14 -12.40
C ASN A 149 -38.19 -5.78 -11.98
N HIS A 150 -37.34 -4.79 -11.70
CA HIS A 150 -37.79 -3.44 -11.33
C HIS A 150 -38.54 -2.77 -12.50
N PRO A 151 -39.64 -2.03 -12.27
CA PRO A 151 -40.40 -1.36 -13.35
C PRO A 151 -39.55 -0.47 -14.25
N LEU A 152 -38.52 0.18 -13.71
CA LEU A 152 -37.60 1.03 -14.48
C LEU A 152 -36.64 0.22 -15.38
N ALA A 153 -36.46 -1.08 -15.16
CA ALA A 153 -35.56 -1.90 -15.97
C ALA A 153 -36.00 -2.05 -17.45
N LYS A 154 -37.26 -1.75 -17.76
CA LYS A 154 -37.81 -1.76 -19.11
C LYS A 154 -37.38 -0.58 -19.99
N TYR A 155 -36.89 0.50 -19.38
CA TYR A 155 -36.41 1.66 -20.13
C TYR A 155 -34.99 1.40 -20.64
N ASP A 156 -34.74 1.77 -21.90
CA ASP A 156 -33.39 1.78 -22.48
C ASP A 156 -32.55 2.89 -21.82
N ARG A 157 -33.18 4.02 -21.49
CA ARG A 157 -32.62 5.16 -20.77
C ARG A 157 -33.66 5.66 -19.79
N ILE A 158 -33.30 5.68 -18.50
CA ILE A 158 -34.23 6.05 -17.41
C ILE A 158 -34.26 7.57 -17.26
N PRO A 159 -35.45 8.22 -17.30
CA PRO A 159 -35.55 9.63 -16.92
C PRO A 159 -35.09 9.85 -15.48
N VAL A 160 -34.17 10.78 -15.26
CA VAL A 160 -33.60 11.03 -13.92
C VAL A 160 -34.69 11.35 -12.88
N LYS A 161 -35.76 12.02 -13.29
CA LYS A 161 -36.91 12.33 -12.41
C LYS A 161 -37.68 11.06 -11.96
N ALA A 162 -37.56 9.96 -12.69
CA ALA A 162 -38.18 8.69 -12.27
C ALA A 162 -37.47 8.04 -11.06
N LEU A 163 -36.35 8.60 -10.62
CA LEU A 163 -35.66 8.20 -9.40
C LEU A 163 -36.28 8.82 -8.13
N HIS A 164 -37.20 9.79 -8.28
CA HIS A 164 -37.84 10.40 -7.13
C HIS A 164 -38.71 9.39 -6.38
N GLY A 165 -38.47 9.25 -5.07
CA GLY A 165 -39.20 8.35 -4.19
C GLY A 165 -38.92 6.84 -4.36
N ILE A 166 -37.96 6.46 -5.21
CA ILE A 166 -37.58 5.03 -5.32
C ILE A 166 -36.85 4.55 -4.08
N ASP A 167 -37.00 3.26 -3.78
CA ASP A 167 -36.21 2.60 -2.74
C ASP A 167 -34.75 2.55 -3.16
N PHE A 168 -33.89 3.09 -2.33
CA PHE A 168 -32.49 3.28 -2.64
C PHE A 168 -31.56 2.76 -1.55
N ILE A 169 -30.51 2.06 -1.97
CA ILE A 169 -29.45 1.57 -1.10
C ILE A 169 -28.27 2.49 -1.30
N ILE A 170 -27.86 3.21 -0.26
CA ILE A 170 -26.75 4.14 -0.32
C ILE A 170 -25.50 3.55 0.34
N PRO A 171 -24.29 3.69 -0.24
CA PRO A 171 -23.05 3.35 0.46
C PRO A 171 -22.95 4.13 1.78
N ALA A 172 -22.53 3.46 2.86
CA ALA A 172 -22.34 4.09 4.17
C ALA A 172 -21.21 5.15 4.09
N ALA A 173 -21.45 6.33 4.66
CA ALA A 173 -20.48 7.43 4.62
C ALA A 173 -19.17 7.09 5.33
N GLU A 174 -19.23 6.28 6.38
CA GLU A 174 -18.07 5.82 7.16
C GLU A 174 -17.10 5.00 6.30
N GLN A 175 -17.61 4.26 5.32
CA GLN A 175 -16.82 3.42 4.43
C GLN A 175 -16.36 4.15 3.16
N SER A 176 -17.21 4.97 2.60
CA SER A 176 -16.94 5.69 1.35
C SER A 176 -17.61 7.07 1.35
N ASN A 177 -17.04 7.99 2.11
CA ASN A 177 -17.58 9.34 2.22
C ASN A 177 -17.67 10.05 0.86
N THR A 178 -16.65 9.88 0.01
CA THR A 178 -16.62 10.52 -1.32
C THR A 178 -17.76 10.02 -2.20
N LEU A 179 -17.98 8.70 -2.32
CA LEU A 179 -19.08 8.14 -3.12
C LEU A 179 -20.44 8.52 -2.52
N HIS A 180 -20.60 8.44 -1.20
CA HIS A 180 -21.83 8.82 -0.50
C HIS A 180 -22.22 10.28 -0.82
N ASN A 181 -21.29 11.21 -0.62
CA ASN A 181 -21.52 12.63 -0.86
C ASN A 181 -21.76 12.93 -2.35
N THR A 182 -21.03 12.27 -3.25
CA THR A 182 -21.25 12.40 -4.71
C THR A 182 -22.68 12.01 -5.11
N ILE A 183 -23.23 10.95 -4.53
CA ILE A 183 -24.63 10.53 -4.78
C ILE A 183 -25.59 11.60 -4.24
N LEU A 184 -25.41 12.08 -3.00
CA LEU A 184 -26.28 13.09 -2.42
C LEU A 184 -26.23 14.41 -3.19
N GLU A 185 -25.06 14.84 -3.65
CA GLU A 185 -24.91 16.03 -4.46
C GLU A 185 -25.59 15.88 -5.84
N PHE A 186 -25.42 14.73 -6.48
CA PHE A 186 -26.11 14.42 -7.74
C PHE A 186 -27.64 14.48 -7.58
N THR A 187 -28.20 13.85 -6.54
CA THR A 187 -29.64 13.86 -6.31
C THR A 187 -30.16 15.26 -5.98
N LYS A 188 -29.43 16.04 -5.17
CA LYS A 188 -29.75 17.42 -4.86
C LYS A 188 -29.76 18.31 -6.11
N THR A 189 -28.76 18.17 -6.97
CA THR A 189 -28.64 18.95 -8.22
C THR A 189 -29.82 18.71 -9.15
N HIS A 190 -30.36 17.48 -9.18
CA HIS A 190 -31.48 17.12 -10.05
C HIS A 190 -32.86 17.21 -9.37
N GLY A 191 -32.92 17.65 -8.10
CA GLY A 191 -34.18 17.76 -7.32
C GLY A 191 -34.83 16.41 -7.07
N ILE A 192 -34.04 15.39 -6.75
CA ILE A 192 -34.49 14.00 -6.49
C ILE A 192 -34.43 13.73 -4.99
N ASP A 193 -35.55 13.28 -4.43
CA ASP A 193 -35.59 12.71 -3.10
C ASP A 193 -35.61 11.18 -3.21
N LEU A 194 -34.64 10.52 -2.64
CA LEU A 194 -34.53 9.07 -2.61
C LEU A 194 -35.14 8.53 -1.31
N ASN A 195 -35.87 7.41 -1.39
CA ASN A 195 -36.27 6.66 -0.19
C ASN A 195 -35.12 5.75 0.25
N ILE A 196 -34.29 6.20 1.18
CA ILE A 196 -33.13 5.41 1.66
C ILE A 196 -33.61 4.28 2.54
N VAL A 197 -33.67 3.06 1.99
CA VAL A 197 -34.13 1.86 2.71
C VAL A 197 -32.97 1.11 3.40
N GLN A 198 -31.73 1.32 2.94
CA GLN A 198 -30.54 0.69 3.52
C GLN A 198 -29.28 1.53 3.31
N LYS A 199 -28.40 1.50 4.33
CA LYS A 199 -27.01 1.93 4.19
C LYS A 199 -26.13 0.69 4.13
N ALA A 200 -25.35 0.53 3.07
CA ALA A 200 -24.46 -0.61 2.86
C ALA A 200 -23.02 -0.25 3.21
N ASP A 201 -22.40 -1.04 4.06
CA ASP A 201 -21.01 -0.87 4.51
C ASP A 201 -19.98 -1.53 3.58
N SER A 202 -20.42 -2.27 2.58
CA SER A 202 -19.55 -2.86 1.56
C SER A 202 -20.21 -2.91 0.18
N ILE A 203 -19.38 -2.95 -0.86
CA ILE A 203 -19.84 -3.10 -2.24
C ILE A 203 -20.60 -4.42 -2.45
N LEU A 204 -20.12 -5.51 -1.86
CA LEU A 204 -20.78 -6.82 -1.98
C LEU A 204 -22.17 -6.84 -1.31
N LEU A 205 -22.29 -6.25 -0.13
CA LEU A 205 -23.58 -6.10 0.54
C LEU A 205 -24.54 -5.27 -0.33
N ASN A 206 -24.05 -4.17 -0.90
CA ASN A 206 -24.85 -3.31 -1.76
C ASN A 206 -25.40 -4.09 -2.97
N ILE A 207 -24.51 -4.78 -3.72
CA ILE A 207 -24.90 -5.56 -4.91
C ILE A 207 -25.88 -6.70 -4.55
N ASN A 208 -25.65 -7.41 -3.46
CA ASN A 208 -26.52 -8.49 -3.02
C ASN A 208 -27.92 -7.98 -2.60
N SER A 209 -27.98 -6.83 -1.94
CA SER A 209 -29.24 -6.20 -1.56
C SER A 209 -30.08 -5.80 -2.78
N ILE A 210 -29.43 -5.27 -3.83
CA ILE A 210 -30.11 -4.98 -5.12
C ILE A 210 -30.60 -6.28 -5.78
N GLY A 211 -29.75 -7.31 -5.85
CA GLY A 211 -30.10 -8.61 -6.40
C GLY A 211 -31.28 -9.28 -5.68
N SER A 212 -31.48 -8.97 -4.40
CA SER A 212 -32.60 -9.40 -3.57
C SER A 212 -33.86 -8.53 -3.75
N GLY A 213 -33.82 -7.47 -4.55
CA GLY A 213 -34.96 -6.61 -4.83
C GLY A 213 -35.23 -5.53 -3.80
N LEU A 214 -34.28 -5.23 -2.89
CA LEU A 214 -34.47 -4.25 -1.81
C LEU A 214 -34.46 -2.79 -2.27
N GLY A 215 -33.92 -2.50 -3.47
CA GLY A 215 -33.88 -1.14 -3.99
C GLY A 215 -32.88 -0.99 -5.14
N CYS A 216 -32.65 0.25 -5.54
CA CYS A 216 -31.70 0.64 -6.56
C CYS A 216 -30.45 1.30 -5.94
N THR A 217 -29.40 1.51 -6.72
CA THR A 217 -28.19 2.21 -6.26
C THR A 217 -27.42 2.87 -7.41
N ILE A 218 -26.50 3.76 -7.04
CA ILE A 218 -25.45 4.28 -7.90
C ILE A 218 -24.10 3.79 -7.37
N LEU A 219 -23.35 3.07 -8.19
CA LEU A 219 -22.05 2.50 -7.84
C LEU A 219 -21.00 2.77 -8.93
N PRO A 220 -19.70 2.64 -8.62
CA PRO A 220 -18.65 2.69 -9.64
C PRO A 220 -18.79 1.59 -10.67
N ALA A 221 -18.48 1.86 -11.94
CA ALA A 221 -18.68 0.94 -13.07
C ALA A 221 -17.87 -0.36 -12.96
N TYR A 222 -16.78 -0.37 -12.18
CA TYR A 222 -15.97 -1.59 -11.96
C TYR A 222 -16.78 -2.72 -11.30
N VAL A 223 -17.96 -2.44 -10.72
CA VAL A 223 -18.81 -3.48 -10.12
C VAL A 223 -19.61 -4.26 -11.17
N ALA A 224 -19.78 -3.72 -12.39
CA ALA A 224 -20.62 -4.35 -13.42
C ALA A 224 -20.21 -5.81 -13.73
N PRO A 225 -18.92 -6.18 -13.83
CA PRO A 225 -18.50 -7.56 -14.04
C PRO A 225 -18.74 -8.49 -12.85
N LEU A 226 -18.93 -7.95 -11.64
CA LEU A 226 -19.21 -8.75 -10.44
C LEU A 226 -20.61 -9.36 -10.44
N GLY A 227 -21.40 -9.02 -11.43
CA GLY A 227 -22.74 -9.42 -11.79
C GLY A 227 -23.47 -10.40 -10.88
N VAL A 228 -24.35 -9.89 -10.03
CA VAL A 228 -25.39 -10.74 -9.42
C VAL A 228 -26.46 -10.97 -10.49
N SER A 229 -26.86 -12.22 -10.70
CA SER A 229 -27.75 -12.68 -11.79
C SER A 229 -29.08 -11.94 -11.92
N ASN A 230 -29.51 -11.25 -10.87
CA ASN A 230 -30.80 -10.54 -10.80
C ASN A 230 -30.68 -9.02 -10.89
N THR A 231 -29.51 -8.47 -11.26
CA THR A 231 -29.33 -7.03 -11.41
C THR A 231 -29.17 -6.63 -12.87
N VAL A 232 -29.42 -5.37 -13.19
CA VAL A 232 -29.19 -4.79 -14.50
C VAL A 232 -28.70 -3.35 -14.34
N VAL A 233 -27.78 -2.96 -15.21
CA VAL A 233 -27.34 -1.57 -15.39
C VAL A 233 -28.23 -0.89 -16.41
N ARG A 234 -28.69 0.32 -16.12
CA ARG A 234 -29.39 1.16 -17.09
C ARG A 234 -28.84 2.58 -17.05
N PRO A 235 -28.57 3.19 -18.18
CA PRO A 235 -28.17 4.60 -18.22
C PRO A 235 -29.34 5.50 -17.84
N LEU A 236 -29.01 6.64 -17.26
CA LEU A 236 -29.97 7.74 -17.04
C LEU A 236 -29.98 8.66 -18.28
N ASP A 237 -30.99 9.50 -18.40
CA ASP A 237 -31.08 10.55 -19.42
C ASP A 237 -30.13 11.74 -19.16
N VAL A 238 -29.45 11.72 -18.02
CA VAL A 238 -28.37 12.63 -17.61
C VAL A 238 -27.10 11.85 -17.36
N GLU A 239 -25.94 12.50 -17.42
CA GLU A 239 -24.67 11.89 -17.07
C GLU A 239 -24.55 11.74 -15.57
N LEU A 240 -24.16 10.55 -15.12
CA LEU A 240 -23.75 10.32 -13.75
C LEU A 240 -22.33 10.89 -13.54
N PRO A 241 -22.04 11.37 -12.33
CA PRO A 241 -20.68 11.81 -11.98
C PRO A 241 -19.67 10.67 -12.07
N SER A 242 -18.41 11.02 -11.99
CA SER A 242 -17.29 10.08 -11.90
C SER A 242 -16.50 10.32 -10.61
N LEU A 243 -15.64 9.36 -10.27
CA LEU A 243 -14.77 9.43 -9.10
C LEU A 243 -13.33 9.22 -9.54
N ASP A 244 -12.44 10.11 -9.12
CA ASP A 244 -11.02 9.97 -9.37
C ASP A 244 -10.38 8.97 -8.40
N LEU A 245 -9.25 8.40 -8.82
CA LEU A 245 -8.36 7.60 -7.99
C LEU A 245 -6.98 8.22 -7.99
N PHE A 246 -6.43 8.39 -6.82
CA PHE A 246 -5.07 8.89 -6.59
C PHE A 246 -4.24 7.83 -5.89
N VAL A 247 -2.95 7.77 -6.25
CA VAL A 247 -1.93 7.07 -5.48
C VAL A 247 -1.10 8.09 -4.71
N SER A 248 -0.86 7.83 -3.43
CA SER A 248 -0.09 8.75 -2.60
C SER A 248 0.95 8.04 -1.75
N TYR A 249 2.09 8.71 -1.51
CA TYR A 249 3.20 8.23 -0.72
C TYR A 249 4.00 9.40 -0.15
N ARG A 250 4.86 9.17 0.86
CA ARG A 250 5.70 10.24 1.44
C ARG A 250 6.78 10.69 0.46
N LYS A 251 6.94 12.01 0.27
CA LYS A 251 7.92 12.62 -0.66
C LYS A 251 9.36 12.17 -0.37
N ASN A 252 9.75 12.10 0.89
CA ASN A 252 11.11 11.76 1.31
C ASN A 252 11.27 10.26 1.61
N THR A 253 10.56 9.38 0.88
CA THR A 253 10.67 7.95 1.10
C THR A 253 11.95 7.39 0.49
N GLU A 254 12.74 6.68 1.30
CA GLU A 254 13.88 5.88 0.84
C GLU A 254 13.49 4.44 0.47
N SER A 255 12.21 4.09 0.64
CA SER A 255 11.71 2.74 0.38
C SER A 255 11.90 2.35 -1.08
N VAL A 256 12.74 1.36 -1.31
CA VAL A 256 12.93 0.75 -2.63
C VAL A 256 11.64 0.11 -3.13
N GLY A 257 10.82 -0.47 -2.23
CA GLY A 257 9.52 -1.05 -2.54
C GLY A 257 8.54 -0.02 -3.12
N VAL A 258 8.47 1.19 -2.52
CA VAL A 258 7.64 2.28 -3.03
C VAL A 258 8.07 2.68 -4.44
N LYS A 259 9.36 2.94 -4.65
CA LYS A 259 9.88 3.33 -5.97
C LYS A 259 9.55 2.28 -7.04
N ARG A 260 9.81 1.00 -6.77
CA ARG A 260 9.52 -0.12 -7.67
C ARG A 260 8.03 -0.22 -8.02
N PHE A 261 7.16 -0.04 -7.01
CA PHE A 261 5.71 -0.09 -7.22
C PHE A 261 5.22 1.07 -8.09
N ILE A 262 5.65 2.30 -7.78
CA ILE A 262 5.26 3.50 -8.54
C ILE A 262 5.79 3.42 -9.99
N ASP A 263 7.03 2.99 -10.20
CA ASP A 263 7.59 2.77 -11.54
C ASP A 263 6.76 1.75 -12.34
N GLN A 264 6.34 0.65 -11.70
CA GLN A 264 5.50 -0.35 -12.36
C GLN A 264 4.09 0.17 -12.63
N LEU A 265 3.49 0.93 -11.70
CA LEU A 265 2.19 1.58 -11.88
C LEU A 265 2.23 2.55 -13.07
N ASN A 266 3.24 3.40 -13.12
CA ASN A 266 3.42 4.39 -14.18
C ASN A 266 3.57 3.73 -15.56
N LYS A 267 4.34 2.64 -15.65
CA LYS A 267 4.47 1.85 -16.89
C LYS A 267 3.15 1.26 -17.36
N VAL A 268 2.36 0.68 -16.45
CA VAL A 268 1.09 0.02 -16.77
C VAL A 268 0.02 1.02 -17.17
N PHE A 269 -0.07 2.15 -16.49
CA PHE A 269 -1.12 3.16 -16.69
C PHE A 269 -0.65 4.36 -17.54
N HIS A 270 0.59 4.33 -18.06
CA HIS A 270 1.18 5.40 -18.90
C HIS A 270 1.13 6.79 -18.26
N LEU A 271 1.40 6.86 -16.95
CA LEU A 271 1.27 8.09 -16.16
C LEU A 271 2.46 9.04 -16.31
N ASP A 272 3.59 8.58 -16.85
CA ASP A 272 4.82 9.39 -17.01
C ASP A 272 4.74 10.45 -18.14
N LYS A 273 3.62 10.54 -18.87
CA LYS A 273 3.47 11.44 -20.02
C LYS A 273 2.94 12.84 -19.68
N ASN A 274 2.67 13.14 -18.41
CA ASN A 274 2.08 14.42 -17.98
C ASN A 274 2.98 15.26 -17.06
N LEU A 275 4.30 15.14 -17.18
CA LEU A 275 5.27 15.97 -16.47
C LEU A 275 6.04 16.89 -17.43
N ASP A 276 5.31 17.51 -18.39
CA ASP A 276 5.81 18.66 -19.18
C ASP A 276 4.92 19.89 -18.91
#